data_b48c9a118b06d9aa1fbaf5c5c48c6d29
#
_entry.id   b48c9a118b06d9aa1fbaf5c5c48c6d29
#
_cell.length_a   1.000
_cell.length_b   1.000
_cell.length_c   1.000
_cell.angle_alpha   90.00
_cell.angle_beta   90.00
_cell.angle_gamma   90.00
#
_symmetry.space_group_name_H-M   'P 1'
#
loop_
_entity.id
_entity.type
_entity.pdbx_description
1 polymer ?
#
loop_
_entity_poly.entity_id
_entity_poly.type
_entity_poly.pdbx_seq_one_letter_code
_entity_poly.pdbx_strand_id
1 'polypeptide(L)'
;MLKTLSCTALLVATFACSAAEPTPDQAPTLTVLSSGGIMGAIRNVAPAYEHTYGVKLNVLAAPSMGQTPQAIPNRLQRGEPADVVLMVGSALDKLVTDGKADKASRIDLGKSFIAMAVRKGEPKPAIGTMGELRQVLLDSPSVAYSDSASGVYLSKTLFPSMNLGEGFTHKAHMIPAEPVGKVVARGQAAIGFQQLSELKPVAGIDIVGLIPAEGQKMTMYSGAVVANSQHRAAAQALLDYMASAQADAAIEKSGLNPLPHSAH
;
A
#
# COMPACT_ATOMS: atom_id res chain seq x y z
N MET A 1 54.10 -53.07 61.64
CA MET A 1 53.20 -53.35 60.50
C MET A 1 52.04 -52.33 60.47
N LEU A 2 52.17 -51.24 59.74
CA LEU A 2 51.17 -50.21 59.68
C LEU A 2 50.70 -50.14 58.22
N LYS A 3 49.41 -50.44 57.98
CA LYS A 3 48.76 -50.34 56.63
C LYS A 3 48.22 -48.94 56.47
N THR A 4 48.76 -48.21 55.57
CA THR A 4 48.19 -46.91 55.07
C THR A 4 47.05 -47.13 54.12
N LEU A 5 45.86 -46.64 54.49
CA LEU A 5 44.69 -46.56 53.59
C LEU A 5 44.78 -45.25 52.80
N SER A 6 44.89 -45.38 51.49
CA SER A 6 44.82 -44.23 50.60
C SER A 6 43.36 -43.98 50.19
N CYS A 7 42.82 -42.83 50.58
CA CYS A 7 41.46 -42.43 50.25
C CYS A 7 41.52 -41.57 49.00
N THR A 8 41.07 -42.13 47.85
CA THR A 8 40.97 -41.40 46.59
C THR A 8 39.61 -40.67 46.53
N ALA A 9 39.66 -39.36 46.64
CA ALA A 9 38.46 -38.51 46.50
C ALA A 9 38.14 -38.34 45.03
N LEU A 10 36.95 -38.83 44.66
CA LEU A 10 36.37 -38.67 43.29
C LEU A 10 35.68 -37.30 43.23
N LEU A 11 36.26 -36.36 42.48
CA LEU A 11 35.65 -35.04 42.22
C LEU A 11 34.58 -35.19 41.13
N VAL A 12 33.31 -35.17 41.50
CA VAL A 12 32.19 -35.12 40.55
C VAL A 12 31.98 -33.65 40.15
N ALA A 13 32.40 -33.29 38.96
CA ALA A 13 32.10 -31.98 38.36
C ALA A 13 30.64 -32.00 37.86
N THR A 14 29.74 -31.37 38.60
CA THR A 14 28.36 -31.08 38.11
C THR A 14 28.42 -29.96 37.12
N PHE A 15 28.27 -30.27 35.84
CA PHE A 15 27.97 -29.29 34.81
C PHE A 15 26.52 -28.76 35.02
N ALA A 16 26.40 -27.60 35.63
CA ALA A 16 25.15 -26.86 35.64
C ALA A 16 24.89 -26.35 34.19
N CYS A 17 24.01 -27.03 33.48
CA CYS A 17 23.45 -26.54 32.23
C CYS A 17 22.56 -25.33 32.59
N SER A 18 23.12 -24.11 32.52
CA SER A 18 22.35 -22.88 32.65
C SER A 18 21.47 -22.77 31.40
N ALA A 19 20.21 -23.19 31.53
CA ALA A 19 19.19 -22.83 30.55
C ALA A 19 19.10 -21.29 30.60
N ALA A 20 19.54 -20.64 29.54
CA ALA A 20 19.31 -19.22 29.36
C ALA A 20 17.80 -18.98 29.43
N GLU A 21 17.39 -18.22 30.45
CA GLU A 21 15.99 -17.73 30.49
C GLU A 21 15.73 -16.98 29.19
N PRO A 22 14.59 -17.22 28.51
CA PRO A 22 14.24 -16.46 27.33
C PRO A 22 14.17 -14.99 27.72
N THR A 23 15.04 -14.18 27.13
CA THR A 23 14.91 -12.72 27.19
C THR A 23 13.48 -12.35 26.81
N PRO A 24 12.81 -11.40 27.52
CA PRO A 24 11.47 -10.96 27.18
C PRO A 24 11.48 -10.57 25.71
N ASP A 25 10.74 -11.33 24.92
CA ASP A 25 10.64 -11.26 23.47
C ASP A 25 10.26 -9.82 23.11
N GLN A 26 11.20 -9.09 22.53
CA GLN A 26 10.85 -7.77 21.98
C GLN A 26 9.80 -8.03 20.92
N ALA A 27 8.63 -7.40 21.08
CA ALA A 27 7.53 -7.51 20.16
C ALA A 27 8.06 -7.49 18.71
N PRO A 28 7.71 -8.45 17.85
CA PRO A 28 8.24 -8.51 16.50
C PRO A 28 7.90 -7.24 15.74
N THR A 29 8.87 -6.72 14.99
CA THR A 29 8.65 -5.61 14.09
C THR A 29 8.43 -6.14 12.69
N LEU A 30 7.23 -5.94 12.13
CA LEU A 30 6.93 -6.30 10.76
C LEU A 30 7.32 -5.17 9.80
N THR A 31 8.10 -5.48 8.79
CA THR A 31 8.35 -4.56 7.68
C THR A 31 7.27 -4.73 6.61
N VAL A 32 6.50 -3.66 6.39
CA VAL A 32 5.38 -3.61 5.45
C VAL A 32 5.75 -2.69 4.29
N LEU A 33 5.85 -3.23 3.07
CA LEU A 33 5.99 -2.43 1.85
C LEU A 33 4.60 -2.07 1.34
N SER A 34 4.26 -0.80 1.35
CA SER A 34 2.92 -0.34 0.98
C SER A 34 2.93 0.64 -0.19
N SER A 35 2.08 0.39 -1.18
CA SER A 35 1.83 1.35 -2.26
C SER A 35 0.97 2.52 -1.79
N GLY A 36 1.04 3.64 -2.54
CA GLY A 36 0.36 4.89 -2.18
C GLY A 36 -1.13 4.72 -1.93
N GLY A 37 -1.80 3.94 -2.77
CA GLY A 37 -3.26 3.80 -2.71
C GLY A 37 -3.80 3.06 -1.48
N ILE A 38 -3.00 2.24 -0.80
CA ILE A 38 -3.39 1.55 0.44
C ILE A 38 -2.61 2.06 1.66
N MET A 39 -1.66 2.96 1.46
CA MET A 39 -0.83 3.54 2.52
C MET A 39 -1.67 4.19 3.63
N GLY A 40 -2.71 4.90 3.27
CA GLY A 40 -3.62 5.53 4.23
C GLY A 40 -4.31 4.51 5.13
N ALA A 41 -4.73 3.37 4.58
CA ALA A 41 -5.40 2.31 5.32
C ALA A 41 -4.47 1.69 6.37
N ILE A 42 -3.27 1.25 5.98
CA ILE A 42 -2.34 0.65 6.93
C ILE A 42 -1.90 1.63 8.02
N ARG A 43 -1.70 2.93 7.68
CA ARG A 43 -1.38 3.95 8.69
C ARG A 43 -2.52 4.21 9.67
N ASN A 44 -3.76 4.13 9.22
CA ASN A 44 -4.94 4.26 10.10
C ASN A 44 -5.14 3.01 10.98
N VAL A 45 -4.80 1.83 10.47
CA VAL A 45 -4.88 0.54 11.17
C VAL A 45 -3.77 0.40 12.21
N ALA A 46 -2.55 0.83 11.90
CA ALA A 46 -1.35 0.53 12.68
C ALA A 46 -1.48 0.85 14.19
N PRO A 47 -1.97 2.02 14.64
CA PRO A 47 -2.02 2.31 16.08
C PRO A 47 -2.88 1.34 16.88
N ALA A 48 -4.05 0.97 16.36
CA ALA A 48 -4.95 0.02 17.04
C ALA A 48 -4.39 -1.40 17.00
N TYR A 49 -3.83 -1.82 15.87
CA TYR A 49 -3.21 -3.13 15.70
C TYR A 49 -2.00 -3.31 16.62
N GLU A 50 -1.06 -2.36 16.62
CA GLU A 50 0.12 -2.38 17.47
C GLU A 50 -0.24 -2.45 18.96
N HIS A 51 -1.24 -1.66 19.39
CA HIS A 51 -1.72 -1.67 20.76
C HIS A 51 -2.34 -3.02 21.16
N THR A 52 -3.15 -3.60 20.27
CA THR A 52 -3.90 -4.83 20.58
C THR A 52 -3.04 -6.09 20.53
N TYR A 53 -2.10 -6.16 19.58
CA TYR A 53 -1.32 -7.38 19.33
C TYR A 53 0.14 -7.30 19.79
N GLY A 54 0.59 -6.15 20.27
CA GLY A 54 1.98 -5.96 20.72
C GLY A 54 3.02 -6.04 19.61
N VAL A 55 2.63 -5.98 18.35
CA VAL A 55 3.51 -6.05 17.18
C VAL A 55 3.80 -4.63 16.68
N LYS A 56 5.05 -4.32 16.32
CA LYS A 56 5.40 -3.04 15.71
C LYS A 56 5.36 -3.11 14.18
N LEU A 57 4.89 -2.03 13.54
CA LEU A 57 4.80 -1.95 12.07
C LEU A 57 5.78 -0.90 11.53
N ASN A 58 6.78 -1.34 10.77
CA ASN A 58 7.66 -0.48 9.98
C ASN A 58 7.08 -0.35 8.56
N VAL A 59 6.26 0.68 8.32
CA VAL A 59 5.56 0.88 7.06
C VAL A 59 6.37 1.75 6.12
N LEU A 60 6.83 1.17 5.02
CA LEU A 60 7.66 1.82 4.01
C LEU A 60 6.87 2.05 2.72
N ALA A 61 6.97 3.27 2.19
CA ALA A 61 6.37 3.60 0.90
C ALA A 61 7.13 2.91 -0.25
N ALA A 62 6.39 2.22 -1.12
CA ALA A 62 6.93 1.50 -2.25
C ALA A 62 5.88 1.37 -3.36
N PRO A 63 6.10 1.91 -4.57
CA PRO A 63 5.16 1.77 -5.68
C PRO A 63 4.86 0.30 -6.01
N SER A 64 3.59 0.02 -6.38
CA SER A 64 3.17 -1.34 -6.78
C SER A 64 3.90 -1.86 -8.03
N MET A 65 4.37 -0.96 -8.87
CA MET A 65 4.98 -1.28 -10.17
C MET A 65 5.89 -0.12 -10.62
N GLY A 66 6.56 -0.28 -11.75
CA GLY A 66 7.40 0.74 -12.36
C GLY A 66 8.88 0.43 -12.26
N GLN A 67 9.70 1.28 -12.89
CA GLN A 67 11.14 1.08 -13.02
C GLN A 67 11.96 1.66 -11.85
N THR A 68 11.32 2.41 -10.97
CA THR A 68 12.03 2.98 -9.81
C THR A 68 12.62 1.89 -8.93
N PRO A 69 13.84 2.06 -8.41
CA PRO A 69 14.44 1.12 -7.45
C PRO A 69 13.58 0.89 -6.20
N GLN A 70 12.72 1.85 -5.84
CA GLN A 70 11.83 1.77 -4.68
C GLN A 70 10.55 0.95 -4.93
N ALA A 71 10.24 0.58 -6.17
CA ALA A 71 9.07 -0.25 -6.47
C ALA A 71 9.16 -1.62 -5.76
N ILE A 72 8.04 -2.10 -5.24
CA ILE A 72 7.96 -3.37 -4.49
C ILE A 72 8.64 -4.53 -5.26
N PRO A 73 8.36 -4.76 -6.56
CA PRO A 73 9.02 -5.84 -7.29
C PRO A 73 10.55 -5.72 -7.31
N ASN A 74 11.07 -4.49 -7.50
CA ASN A 74 12.51 -4.25 -7.59
C ASN A 74 13.21 -4.41 -6.23
N ARG A 75 12.56 -4.00 -5.13
CA ARG A 75 13.06 -4.21 -3.75
C ARG A 75 13.15 -5.70 -3.44
N LEU A 76 12.06 -6.45 -3.68
CA LEU A 76 12.04 -7.89 -3.43
C LEU A 76 13.00 -8.67 -4.34
N GLN A 77 13.23 -8.20 -5.57
CA GLN A 77 14.22 -8.81 -6.46
C GLN A 77 15.66 -8.65 -5.96
N ARG A 78 15.97 -7.52 -5.30
CA ARG A 78 17.27 -7.30 -4.64
C ARG A 78 17.40 -8.03 -3.30
N GLY A 79 16.36 -8.73 -2.84
CA GLY A 79 16.36 -9.45 -1.58
C GLY A 79 16.21 -8.54 -0.35
N GLU A 80 15.67 -7.32 -0.50
CA GLU A 80 15.38 -6.47 0.65
C GLU A 80 14.38 -7.17 1.58
N PRO A 81 14.67 -7.21 2.89
CA PRO A 81 13.79 -7.87 3.84
C PRO A 81 12.46 -7.15 3.96
N ALA A 82 11.38 -7.91 3.89
CA ALA A 82 10.02 -7.44 4.13
C ALA A 82 9.16 -8.62 4.58
N ASP A 83 8.10 -8.34 5.33
CA ASP A 83 7.17 -9.35 5.83
C ASP A 83 5.84 -9.34 5.08
N VAL A 84 5.33 -8.15 4.78
CA VAL A 84 4.05 -7.95 4.10
C VAL A 84 4.21 -6.98 2.94
N VAL A 85 3.53 -7.27 1.85
CA VAL A 85 3.32 -6.33 0.75
C VAL A 85 1.85 -5.95 0.66
N LEU A 86 1.57 -4.64 0.50
CA LEU A 86 0.24 -4.07 0.30
C LEU A 86 0.27 -3.25 -0.99
N MET A 87 -0.45 -3.70 -2.02
CA MET A 87 -0.29 -3.16 -3.35
C MET A 87 -1.50 -3.38 -4.27
N VAL A 88 -1.42 -2.88 -5.50
CA VAL A 88 -2.42 -3.18 -6.54
C VAL A 88 -2.50 -4.68 -6.77
N GLY A 89 -3.71 -5.26 -6.71
CA GLY A 89 -3.94 -6.70 -6.75
C GLY A 89 -3.36 -7.39 -7.98
N SER A 90 -3.54 -6.82 -9.18
CA SER A 90 -2.98 -7.40 -10.41
C SER A 90 -1.44 -7.41 -10.45
N ALA A 91 -0.79 -6.44 -9.78
CA ALA A 91 0.66 -6.44 -9.64
C ALA A 91 1.12 -7.44 -8.57
N LEU A 92 0.32 -7.65 -7.52
CA LEU A 92 0.56 -8.68 -6.52
C LEU A 92 0.46 -10.09 -7.12
N ASP A 93 -0.51 -10.33 -8.00
CA ASP A 93 -0.66 -11.62 -8.70
C ASP A 93 0.61 -12.00 -9.47
N LYS A 94 1.29 -10.99 -10.05
CA LYS A 94 2.59 -11.23 -10.68
C LYS A 94 3.67 -11.61 -9.66
N LEU A 95 3.75 -10.95 -8.51
CA LEU A 95 4.70 -11.32 -7.45
C LEU A 95 4.46 -12.74 -6.92
N VAL A 96 3.19 -13.16 -6.82
CA VAL A 96 2.82 -14.53 -6.45
C VAL A 96 3.32 -15.51 -7.51
N THR A 97 3.10 -15.21 -8.79
CA THR A 97 3.58 -16.06 -9.91
C THR A 97 5.11 -16.16 -9.94
N ASP A 98 5.80 -15.05 -9.64
CA ASP A 98 7.26 -14.98 -9.58
C ASP A 98 7.84 -15.60 -8.27
N GLY A 99 6.99 -16.18 -7.39
CA GLY A 99 7.39 -16.80 -6.13
C GLY A 99 7.94 -15.83 -5.07
N LYS A 100 7.65 -14.52 -5.20
CA LYS A 100 8.08 -13.47 -4.26
C LYS A 100 7.08 -13.21 -3.14
N ALA A 101 5.83 -13.57 -3.34
CA ALA A 101 4.76 -13.48 -2.34
C ALA A 101 4.04 -14.83 -2.20
N ASP A 102 3.58 -15.15 -1.00
CA ASP A 102 2.91 -16.40 -0.70
C ASP A 102 1.47 -16.36 -1.24
N LYS A 103 1.16 -17.27 -2.16
CA LYS A 103 -0.15 -17.41 -2.76
C LYS A 103 -1.26 -17.67 -1.73
N ALA A 104 -0.98 -18.48 -0.70
CA ALA A 104 -1.98 -18.85 0.30
C ALA A 104 -2.38 -17.67 1.19
N SER A 105 -1.50 -16.69 1.36
CA SER A 105 -1.75 -15.48 2.17
C SER A 105 -2.36 -14.33 1.39
N ARG A 106 -2.48 -14.43 0.04
CA ARG A 106 -3.01 -13.35 -0.78
C ARG A 106 -4.47 -13.07 -0.43
N ILE A 107 -4.76 -11.82 -0.08
CA ILE A 107 -6.10 -11.38 0.30
C ILE A 107 -6.41 -10.00 -0.29
N ASP A 108 -7.65 -9.81 -0.75
CA ASP A 108 -8.15 -8.50 -1.17
C ASP A 108 -8.56 -7.69 0.06
N LEU A 109 -8.24 -6.39 0.07
CA LEU A 109 -8.38 -5.53 1.26
C LEU A 109 -9.29 -4.32 1.03
N GLY A 110 -9.42 -3.85 -0.19
CA GLY A 110 -10.28 -2.71 -0.47
C GLY A 110 -10.20 -2.21 -1.91
N LYS A 111 -11.19 -1.41 -2.29
CA LYS A 111 -11.35 -0.85 -3.62
C LYS A 111 -11.09 0.65 -3.61
N SER A 112 -10.43 1.17 -4.63
CA SER A 112 -10.35 2.61 -4.88
C SER A 112 -10.82 2.95 -6.27
N PHE A 113 -11.23 4.21 -6.43
CA PHE A 113 -11.76 4.76 -7.67
C PHE A 113 -11.00 6.03 -8.03
N ILE A 114 -10.95 6.35 -9.33
CA ILE A 114 -10.26 7.53 -9.84
C ILE A 114 -11.09 8.76 -9.48
N ALA A 115 -10.43 9.74 -8.88
CA ALA A 115 -11.00 11.04 -8.55
C ALA A 115 -10.21 12.17 -9.22
N MET A 116 -10.87 13.31 -9.34
CA MET A 116 -10.26 14.56 -9.78
C MET A 116 -10.09 15.51 -8.61
N ALA A 117 -8.96 16.23 -8.59
CA ALA A 117 -8.67 17.28 -7.64
C ALA A 117 -8.28 18.58 -8.34
N VAL A 118 -8.57 19.68 -7.66
CA VAL A 118 -8.10 21.05 -7.97
C VAL A 118 -7.27 21.56 -6.79
N ARG A 119 -6.53 22.66 -6.97
CA ARG A 119 -5.87 23.34 -5.87
C ARG A 119 -6.93 23.84 -4.89
N LYS A 120 -6.61 23.82 -3.61
CA LYS A 120 -7.51 24.26 -2.56
C LYS A 120 -8.01 25.70 -2.79
N GLY A 121 -9.32 25.87 -2.72
CA GLY A 121 -10.00 27.13 -2.95
C GLY A 121 -10.29 27.47 -4.40
N GLU A 122 -9.80 26.69 -5.37
CA GLU A 122 -10.20 26.85 -6.77
C GLU A 122 -11.61 26.29 -7.03
N PRO A 123 -12.33 26.82 -8.04
CA PRO A 123 -13.65 26.33 -8.39
C PRO A 123 -13.63 24.82 -8.71
N LYS A 124 -14.65 24.10 -8.23
CA LYS A 124 -14.87 22.68 -8.54
C LYS A 124 -15.78 22.55 -9.75
N PRO A 125 -15.27 22.22 -10.93
CA PRO A 125 -16.12 22.06 -12.11
C PRO A 125 -17.01 20.82 -11.98
N ALA A 126 -18.17 20.83 -12.67
CA ALA A 126 -19.00 19.65 -12.76
C ALA A 126 -18.31 18.57 -13.60
N ILE A 127 -18.29 17.33 -13.08
CA ILE A 127 -17.74 16.14 -13.74
C ILE A 127 -18.66 14.92 -13.57
N GLY A 128 -19.95 15.14 -13.35
CA GLY A 128 -20.91 14.06 -13.10
C GLY A 128 -21.25 13.22 -14.34
N THR A 129 -20.97 13.72 -15.53
CA THR A 129 -21.18 13.02 -16.82
C THR A 129 -19.88 12.99 -17.64
N MET A 130 -19.79 12.04 -18.59
CA MET A 130 -18.65 11.98 -19.52
C MET A 130 -18.53 13.26 -20.38
N GLY A 131 -19.66 13.91 -20.70
CA GLY A 131 -19.68 15.19 -21.43
C GLY A 131 -19.07 16.32 -20.62
N GLU A 132 -19.46 16.46 -19.34
CA GLU A 132 -18.87 17.44 -18.42
C GLU A 132 -17.38 17.18 -18.18
N LEU A 133 -16.98 15.93 -17.93
CA LEU A 133 -15.58 15.57 -17.77
C LEU A 133 -14.77 15.92 -19.03
N ARG A 134 -15.32 15.62 -20.22
CA ARG A 134 -14.68 15.98 -21.49
C ARG A 134 -14.48 17.49 -21.62
N GLN A 135 -15.51 18.28 -21.29
CA GLN A 135 -15.43 19.74 -21.37
C GLN A 135 -14.37 20.29 -20.39
N VAL A 136 -14.34 19.80 -19.15
CA VAL A 136 -13.33 20.16 -18.17
C VAL A 136 -11.90 19.84 -18.65
N LEU A 137 -11.71 18.67 -19.27
CA LEU A 137 -10.41 18.29 -19.85
C LEU A 137 -10.01 19.22 -21.01
N LEU A 138 -10.96 19.67 -21.83
CA LEU A 138 -10.70 20.60 -22.94
C LEU A 138 -10.36 22.00 -22.44
N ASP A 139 -11.07 22.49 -21.42
CA ASP A 139 -10.94 23.85 -20.93
C ASP A 139 -9.75 24.03 -19.97
N SER A 140 -9.31 22.96 -19.28
CA SER A 140 -8.21 23.05 -18.35
C SER A 140 -6.89 23.37 -19.04
N PRO A 141 -6.10 24.33 -18.52
CA PRO A 141 -4.82 24.69 -19.11
C PRO A 141 -3.76 23.60 -18.92
N SER A 142 -3.88 22.76 -17.88
CA SER A 142 -2.96 21.65 -17.63
C SER A 142 -3.64 20.53 -16.82
N VAL A 143 -3.28 19.29 -17.16
CA VAL A 143 -3.84 18.07 -16.57
C VAL A 143 -2.69 17.19 -16.08
N ALA A 144 -2.72 16.78 -14.81
CA ALA A 144 -1.76 15.84 -14.25
C ALA A 144 -2.42 14.48 -13.98
N TYR A 145 -1.68 13.40 -14.24
CA TYR A 145 -2.08 12.05 -13.89
C TYR A 145 -0.85 11.23 -13.45
N SER A 146 -1.07 10.17 -12.68
CA SER A 146 0.04 9.37 -12.11
C SER A 146 0.69 8.45 -13.14
N ASP A 147 1.88 7.95 -12.81
CA ASP A 147 2.54 6.84 -13.50
C ASP A 147 2.06 5.45 -13.04
N SER A 148 1.09 5.41 -12.11
CA SER A 148 0.50 4.18 -11.55
C SER A 148 -0.67 3.65 -12.41
N ALA A 149 -1.34 2.60 -11.90
CA ALA A 149 -2.43 1.92 -12.61
C ALA A 149 -3.55 2.85 -13.10
N SER A 150 -3.93 3.88 -12.31
CA SER A 150 -4.94 4.86 -12.73
C SER A 150 -4.47 5.73 -13.88
N GLY A 151 -3.24 6.22 -13.83
CA GLY A 151 -2.69 7.07 -14.88
C GLY A 151 -2.42 6.30 -16.18
N VAL A 152 -2.01 5.05 -16.09
CA VAL A 152 -1.90 4.17 -17.26
C VAL A 152 -3.27 3.99 -17.94
N TYR A 153 -4.31 3.72 -17.14
CA TYR A 153 -5.68 3.61 -17.68
C TYR A 153 -6.15 4.92 -18.32
N LEU A 154 -5.97 6.05 -17.63
CA LEU A 154 -6.37 7.37 -18.15
C LEU A 154 -5.70 7.67 -19.49
N SER A 155 -4.37 7.53 -19.55
CA SER A 155 -3.56 7.91 -20.72
C SER A 155 -3.68 6.94 -21.90
N LYS A 156 -3.88 5.65 -21.64
CA LYS A 156 -3.90 4.61 -22.68
C LYS A 156 -5.31 4.21 -23.11
N THR A 157 -6.34 4.50 -22.29
CA THR A 157 -7.70 4.04 -22.55
C THR A 157 -8.70 5.20 -22.53
N LEU A 158 -8.86 5.90 -21.40
CA LEU A 158 -9.95 6.86 -21.24
C LEU A 158 -9.74 8.12 -22.10
N PHE A 159 -8.61 8.79 -21.98
CA PHE A 159 -8.35 10.03 -22.75
C PHE A 159 -8.40 9.81 -24.26
N PRO A 160 -7.81 8.74 -24.81
CA PRO A 160 -7.96 8.44 -26.24
C PRO A 160 -9.41 8.23 -26.69
N SER A 161 -10.25 7.57 -25.87
CA SER A 161 -11.67 7.32 -26.20
C SER A 161 -12.53 8.58 -26.20
N MET A 162 -12.07 9.68 -25.59
CA MET A 162 -12.85 10.91 -25.42
C MET A 162 -12.69 11.90 -26.59
N ASN A 163 -11.86 11.62 -27.58
CA ASN A 163 -11.61 12.51 -28.72
C ASN A 163 -11.28 13.96 -28.33
N LEU A 164 -10.23 14.11 -27.47
CA LEU A 164 -9.83 15.41 -26.89
C LEU A 164 -9.00 16.29 -27.86
N GLY A 165 -8.70 15.80 -29.05
CA GLY A 165 -7.90 16.51 -30.05
C GLY A 165 -6.38 16.44 -29.77
N GLU A 166 -5.59 16.78 -30.79
CA GLU A 166 -4.11 16.70 -30.72
C GLU A 166 -3.50 17.61 -29.64
N GLY A 167 -4.08 18.78 -29.41
CA GLY A 167 -3.61 19.74 -28.41
C GLY A 167 -3.68 19.24 -26.96
N PHE A 168 -4.50 18.21 -26.68
CA PHE A 168 -4.64 17.69 -25.33
C PHE A 168 -3.35 17.05 -24.83
N THR A 169 -2.61 16.35 -25.66
CA THR A 169 -1.35 15.69 -25.29
C THR A 169 -0.28 16.67 -24.81
N HIS A 170 -0.31 17.92 -25.26
CA HIS A 170 0.64 18.95 -24.86
C HIS A 170 0.39 19.51 -23.47
N LYS A 171 -0.80 19.32 -22.91
CA LYS A 171 -1.18 19.82 -21.59
C LYS A 171 -1.46 18.71 -20.56
N ALA A 172 -1.45 17.45 -20.98
CA ALA A 172 -1.66 16.30 -20.12
C ALA A 172 -0.32 15.62 -19.80
N HIS A 173 0.08 15.70 -18.53
CA HIS A 173 1.40 15.27 -18.09
C HIS A 173 1.32 14.13 -17.09
N MET A 174 2.08 13.07 -17.36
CA MET A 174 2.33 12.01 -16.40
C MET A 174 3.32 12.48 -15.33
N ILE A 175 2.96 12.29 -14.08
CA ILE A 175 3.80 12.66 -12.92
C ILE A 175 4.49 11.41 -12.40
N PRO A 176 5.81 11.30 -12.57
CA PRO A 176 6.56 10.13 -12.11
C PRO A 176 6.88 10.22 -10.62
N ALA A 177 6.69 9.11 -9.90
CA ALA A 177 7.16 8.87 -8.53
C ALA A 177 6.73 9.90 -7.46
N GLU A 178 5.78 10.79 -7.77
CA GLU A 178 5.24 11.79 -6.86
C GLU A 178 3.71 11.73 -6.84
N PRO A 179 3.05 11.96 -5.69
CA PRO A 179 1.60 12.10 -5.65
C PRO A 179 1.11 13.28 -6.50
N VAL A 180 0.18 13.02 -7.42
CA VAL A 180 -0.40 14.05 -8.30
C VAL A 180 -0.99 15.21 -7.52
N GLY A 181 -1.65 14.92 -6.40
CA GLY A 181 -2.21 15.96 -5.54
C GLY A 181 -1.19 16.99 -5.06
N LYS A 182 0.08 16.62 -4.87
CA LYS A 182 1.13 17.58 -4.49
C LYS A 182 1.49 18.52 -5.62
N VAL A 183 1.47 18.04 -6.86
CA VAL A 183 1.71 18.85 -8.07
C VAL A 183 0.60 19.88 -8.24
N VAL A 184 -0.66 19.45 -8.05
CA VAL A 184 -1.84 20.32 -8.06
C VAL A 184 -1.78 21.36 -6.93
N ALA A 185 -1.45 20.93 -5.70
CA ALA A 185 -1.36 21.82 -4.54
C ALA A 185 -0.36 22.98 -4.75
N ARG A 186 0.76 22.71 -5.46
CA ARG A 186 1.77 23.72 -5.81
C ARG A 186 1.38 24.58 -7.02
N GLY A 187 0.23 24.34 -7.65
CA GLY A 187 -0.22 25.06 -8.84
C GLY A 187 0.54 24.70 -10.13
N GLN A 188 1.28 23.59 -10.14
CA GLN A 188 2.01 23.11 -11.32
C GLN A 188 1.11 22.37 -12.33
N ALA A 189 -0.10 21.99 -11.90
CA ALA A 189 -1.19 21.53 -12.75
C ALA A 189 -2.51 22.14 -12.25
N ALA A 190 -3.40 22.50 -13.19
CA ALA A 190 -4.70 23.06 -12.86
C ALA A 190 -5.63 22.01 -12.26
N ILE A 191 -5.63 20.82 -12.84
CA ILE A 191 -6.39 19.66 -12.36
C ILE A 191 -5.50 18.42 -12.30
N GLY A 192 -5.85 17.49 -11.42
CA GLY A 192 -5.11 16.23 -11.29
C GLY A 192 -6.02 15.04 -11.05
N PHE A 193 -5.60 13.89 -11.57
CA PHE A 193 -6.32 12.62 -11.46
C PHE A 193 -5.44 11.56 -10.81
N GLN A 194 -5.96 10.93 -9.77
CA GLN A 194 -5.33 9.80 -9.09
C GLN A 194 -6.41 8.98 -8.37
N GLN A 195 -6.03 7.87 -7.74
CA GLN A 195 -6.96 7.16 -6.86
C GLN A 195 -7.42 8.08 -5.72
N LEU A 196 -8.69 8.03 -5.33
CA LEU A 196 -9.24 8.82 -4.24
C LEU A 196 -8.41 8.66 -2.95
N SER A 197 -8.00 7.43 -2.66
CA SER A 197 -7.18 7.10 -1.48
C SER A 197 -5.79 7.73 -1.50
N GLU A 198 -5.27 8.10 -2.66
CA GLU A 198 -3.99 8.80 -2.80
C GLU A 198 -4.16 10.33 -2.75
N LEU A 199 -5.30 10.84 -3.21
CA LEU A 199 -5.60 12.29 -3.13
C LEU A 199 -6.03 12.73 -1.73
N LYS A 200 -6.82 11.90 -1.04
CA LYS A 200 -7.45 12.24 0.24
C LYS A 200 -6.47 12.72 1.33
N PRO A 201 -5.27 12.15 1.50
CA PRO A 201 -4.31 12.60 2.51
C PRO A 201 -3.52 13.85 2.10
N VAL A 202 -3.67 14.37 0.88
CA VAL A 202 -2.86 15.49 0.40
C VAL A 202 -3.45 16.81 0.83
N ALA A 203 -2.68 17.60 1.57
CA ALA A 203 -3.05 18.96 1.92
C ALA A 203 -2.89 19.91 0.71
N GLY A 204 -3.68 20.99 0.66
CA GLY A 204 -3.57 22.01 -0.38
C GLY A 204 -4.34 21.70 -1.67
N ILE A 205 -5.17 20.68 -1.67
CA ILE A 205 -6.11 20.37 -2.75
C ILE A 205 -7.54 20.28 -2.23
N ASP A 206 -8.49 20.44 -3.14
CA ASP A 206 -9.89 20.10 -2.95
C ASP A 206 -10.26 18.98 -3.93
N ILE A 207 -10.83 17.91 -3.42
CA ILE A 207 -11.35 16.81 -4.24
C ILE A 207 -12.65 17.29 -4.87
N VAL A 208 -12.71 17.23 -6.21
CA VAL A 208 -13.91 17.59 -6.98
C VAL A 208 -14.94 16.47 -6.89
N GLY A 209 -14.51 15.24 -7.08
CA GLY A 209 -15.34 14.04 -7.04
C GLY A 209 -14.69 12.87 -7.79
N LEU A 210 -15.39 11.75 -7.81
CA LEU A 210 -15.04 10.62 -8.67
C LEU A 210 -15.35 10.98 -10.13
N ILE A 211 -14.55 10.47 -11.06
CA ILE A 211 -14.91 10.56 -12.48
C ILE A 211 -16.18 9.74 -12.76
N PRO A 212 -16.94 10.03 -13.84
CA PRO A 212 -18.19 9.33 -14.12
C PRO A 212 -18.04 7.81 -14.18
N ALA A 213 -19.10 7.10 -13.81
CA ALA A 213 -19.10 5.63 -13.73
C ALA A 213 -18.71 4.96 -15.04
N GLU A 214 -19.14 5.52 -16.17
CA GLU A 214 -18.87 5.02 -17.52
C GLU A 214 -17.38 5.11 -17.90
N GLY A 215 -16.67 6.07 -17.34
CA GLY A 215 -15.23 6.25 -17.53
C GLY A 215 -14.39 5.73 -16.36
N GLN A 216 -15.03 5.12 -15.36
CA GLN A 216 -14.36 4.73 -14.13
C GLN A 216 -13.56 3.42 -14.27
N LYS A 217 -12.45 3.33 -13.59
CA LYS A 217 -11.68 2.11 -13.43
C LYS A 217 -11.43 1.85 -11.95
N MET A 218 -12.10 0.84 -11.42
CA MET A 218 -11.84 0.36 -10.06
C MET A 218 -10.46 -0.29 -9.96
N THR A 219 -9.73 0.03 -8.90
CA THR A 219 -8.48 -0.65 -8.54
C THR A 219 -8.67 -1.42 -7.24
N MET A 220 -8.44 -2.73 -7.29
CA MET A 220 -8.37 -3.58 -6.12
C MET A 220 -6.99 -3.44 -5.47
N TYR A 221 -6.96 -3.23 -4.16
CA TYR A 221 -5.76 -3.30 -3.34
C TYR A 221 -5.79 -4.57 -2.51
N SER A 222 -4.66 -5.26 -2.51
CA SER A 222 -4.51 -6.59 -1.92
C SER A 222 -3.22 -6.66 -1.12
N GLY A 223 -3.14 -7.62 -0.21
CA GLY A 223 -1.95 -7.92 0.56
C GLY A 223 -1.54 -9.37 0.45
N ALA A 224 -0.27 -9.64 0.73
CA ALA A 224 0.26 -10.98 0.90
C ALA A 224 1.51 -10.97 1.80
N VAL A 225 1.79 -12.10 2.41
CA VAL A 225 3.06 -12.37 3.11
C VAL A 225 4.18 -12.52 2.07
N VAL A 226 5.31 -11.89 2.32
CA VAL A 226 6.51 -12.06 1.47
C VAL A 226 7.04 -13.48 1.63
N ALA A 227 7.41 -14.13 0.53
CA ALA A 227 7.72 -15.57 0.51
C ALA A 227 8.82 -15.99 1.50
N ASN A 228 9.82 -15.12 1.73
CA ASN A 228 10.94 -15.38 2.64
C ASN A 228 10.84 -14.65 3.99
N SER A 229 9.65 -14.15 4.36
CA SER A 229 9.41 -13.55 5.67
C SER A 229 9.76 -14.52 6.81
N GLN A 230 10.46 -14.02 7.81
CA GLN A 230 10.77 -14.77 9.04
C GLN A 230 9.63 -14.66 10.08
N HIS A 231 8.66 -13.76 9.87
CA HIS A 231 7.54 -13.47 10.76
C HIS A 231 6.19 -13.88 10.18
N ARG A 232 6.13 -15.01 9.46
CA ARG A 232 4.95 -15.43 8.65
C ARG A 232 3.64 -15.41 9.42
N ALA A 233 3.61 -15.94 10.64
CA ALA A 233 2.39 -15.98 11.45
C ALA A 233 1.89 -14.57 11.84
N ALA A 234 2.79 -13.68 12.26
CA ALA A 234 2.44 -12.30 12.60
C ALA A 234 2.05 -11.49 11.35
N ALA A 235 2.71 -11.73 10.20
CA ALA A 235 2.37 -11.12 8.93
C ALA A 235 0.97 -11.55 8.43
N GLN A 236 0.63 -12.84 8.57
CA GLN A 236 -0.72 -13.34 8.25
C GLN A 236 -1.76 -12.71 9.18
N ALA A 237 -1.51 -12.63 10.48
CA ALA A 237 -2.42 -12.01 11.45
C ALA A 237 -2.70 -10.53 11.12
N LEU A 238 -1.71 -9.78 10.62
CA LEU A 238 -1.93 -8.41 10.15
C LEU A 238 -2.87 -8.37 8.93
N LEU A 239 -2.69 -9.26 7.97
CA LEU A 239 -3.54 -9.34 6.78
C LEU A 239 -4.98 -9.73 7.15
N ASP A 240 -5.15 -10.69 8.04
CA ASP A 240 -6.46 -11.13 8.53
C ASP A 240 -7.17 -9.99 9.28
N TYR A 241 -6.44 -9.24 10.10
CA TYR A 241 -6.98 -8.05 10.76
C TYR A 241 -7.43 -7.00 9.75
N MET A 242 -6.58 -6.68 8.77
CA MET A 242 -6.92 -5.71 7.73
C MET A 242 -8.10 -6.12 6.87
N ALA A 243 -8.35 -7.42 6.72
CA ALA A 243 -9.50 -7.96 5.99
C ALA A 243 -10.75 -8.16 6.87
N SER A 244 -10.69 -7.85 8.15
CA SER A 244 -11.80 -7.98 9.08
C SER A 244 -12.61 -6.70 9.22
N ALA A 245 -13.86 -6.81 9.70
CA ALA A 245 -14.73 -5.68 9.99
C ALA A 245 -14.12 -4.67 10.98
N GLN A 246 -13.13 -5.09 11.79
CA GLN A 246 -12.44 -4.20 12.72
C GLN A 246 -11.62 -3.11 11.99
N ALA A 247 -11.18 -3.37 10.78
CA ALA A 247 -10.38 -2.44 9.97
C ALA A 247 -11.24 -1.51 9.08
N ASP A 248 -12.54 -1.79 8.90
CA ASP A 248 -13.39 -1.08 7.93
C ASP A 248 -13.37 0.42 8.09
N ALA A 249 -13.58 0.93 9.30
CA ALA A 249 -13.57 2.36 9.56
C ALA A 249 -12.22 3.02 9.22
N ALA A 250 -11.10 2.32 9.44
CA ALA A 250 -9.77 2.79 9.11
C ALA A 250 -9.53 2.78 7.59
N ILE A 251 -10.05 1.77 6.90
CA ILE A 251 -10.00 1.63 5.44
C ILE A 251 -10.84 2.75 4.78
N GLU A 252 -12.09 2.95 5.20
CA GLU A 252 -12.97 4.02 4.70
C GLU A 252 -12.39 5.42 4.92
N LYS A 253 -11.83 5.64 6.10
CA LYS A 253 -11.14 6.90 6.41
C LYS A 253 -10.00 7.19 5.42
N SER A 254 -9.35 6.17 4.89
CA SER A 254 -8.27 6.33 3.91
C SER A 254 -8.77 6.70 2.51
N GLY A 255 -10.07 6.53 2.22
CA GLY A 255 -10.66 6.72 0.88
C GLY A 255 -10.75 5.44 0.05
N LEU A 256 -10.49 4.29 0.66
CA LEU A 256 -10.81 2.98 0.10
C LEU A 256 -12.23 2.56 0.52
N ASN A 257 -12.86 1.76 -0.30
CA ASN A 257 -14.09 1.06 0.08
C ASN A 257 -13.70 -0.33 0.59
N PRO A 258 -14.01 -0.68 1.84
CA PRO A 258 -13.78 -2.03 2.37
C PRO A 258 -14.59 -3.06 1.57
N LEU A 259 -14.21 -4.32 1.70
CA LEU A 259 -14.90 -5.42 1.05
C LEU A 259 -15.98 -5.98 1.96
N PRO A 260 -17.07 -6.53 1.40
CA PRO A 260 -18.05 -7.23 2.19
C PRO A 260 -17.41 -8.42 2.92
N HIS A 261 -17.71 -8.57 4.21
CA HIS A 261 -17.32 -9.73 4.98
C HIS A 261 -18.35 -10.84 4.78
N SER A 262 -17.88 -12.07 4.54
CA SER A 262 -18.77 -13.21 4.52
C SER A 262 -19.38 -13.38 5.93
N ALA A 263 -20.69 -13.43 6.02
CA ALA A 263 -21.35 -13.85 7.24
C ALA A 263 -20.96 -15.32 7.49
N HIS A 264 -20.18 -15.56 8.55
CA HIS A 264 -19.87 -16.90 9.03
C HIS A 264 -20.98 -17.40 9.97
#